data_e9b672cd1120fc0e94fe582f64175105
#
_entry.id   e9b672cd1120fc0e94fe582f64175105
#
_cell.length_a   1.000
_cell.length_b   1.000
_cell.length_c   1.000
_cell.angle_alpha   90.00
_cell.angle_beta   90.00
_cell.angle_gamma   90.00
#
_symmetry.space_group_name_H-M   'P 1'
#
loop_
_entity.id
_entity.type
_entity.pdbx_description
1 polymer ?
#
loop_
_entity_poly.entity_id
_entity_poly.type
_entity_poly.pdbx_seq_one_letter_code
_entity_poly.pdbx_strand_id
1 'polypeptide(L)'
;MINLFFITVFTLLNSFNMNYKTATFGSGCFWCTEAIFEIVEGIKSVESGYSGGNYSNPTYKLVTSGITNHAEVIQIKYDPNIITYIELLEIFWKTHDPTTINRQGNDVGTQYRSIILYHDDEQKNLAHEYKLKLNKSGAYEKPLVTEIKKFEKFFLAEDYHQDYYNLNSNEPYCSFVIKPKLDKFKKVFNSKLKKL
;
A
#
# COMPACT_ATOMS: atom_id res chain seq x y z
N MET A 1 -41.91 -48.20 27.13
CA MET A 1 -41.69 -46.77 27.17
C MET A 1 -40.18 -46.52 26.91
N ILE A 2 -39.85 -46.13 25.71
CA ILE A 2 -38.44 -45.90 25.31
C ILE A 2 -38.21 -44.40 25.35
N ASN A 3 -37.38 -43.95 26.32
CA ASN A 3 -36.96 -42.52 26.43
C ASN A 3 -35.88 -42.22 25.40
N LEU A 4 -36.22 -41.43 24.39
CA LEU A 4 -35.30 -40.94 23.38
C LEU A 4 -34.62 -39.65 23.95
N PHE A 5 -33.35 -39.76 24.33
CA PHE A 5 -32.51 -38.58 24.73
C PHE A 5 -32.05 -37.88 23.44
N PHE A 6 -32.61 -36.72 23.14
CA PHE A 6 -32.04 -35.82 22.10
C PHE A 6 -30.81 -35.12 22.68
N ILE A 7 -29.62 -35.50 22.22
CA ILE A 7 -28.38 -34.77 22.47
C ILE A 7 -28.31 -33.65 21.44
N THR A 8 -28.60 -32.43 21.87
CA THR A 8 -28.40 -31.21 21.08
C THR A 8 -26.91 -30.89 21.11
N VAL A 9 -26.19 -31.20 20.00
CA VAL A 9 -24.81 -30.76 19.82
C VAL A 9 -24.82 -29.28 19.46
N PHE A 10 -24.48 -28.43 20.42
CA PHE A 10 -24.26 -26.98 20.20
C PHE A 10 -22.88 -26.79 19.59
N THR A 11 -22.78 -26.71 18.27
CA THR A 11 -21.57 -26.31 17.57
C THR A 11 -21.33 -24.82 17.81
N LEU A 12 -20.42 -24.51 18.74
CA LEU A 12 -19.86 -23.17 18.91
C LEU A 12 -19.07 -22.80 17.62
N LEU A 13 -19.71 -22.10 16.71
CA LEU A 13 -19.03 -21.38 15.64
C LEU A 13 -18.23 -20.25 16.28
N ASN A 14 -16.96 -20.53 16.60
CA ASN A 14 -15.98 -19.50 16.89
C ASN A 14 -15.81 -18.66 15.61
N SER A 15 -16.51 -17.55 15.52
CA SER A 15 -16.20 -16.50 14.54
C SER A 15 -14.82 -15.96 14.89
N PHE A 16 -13.77 -16.44 14.24
CA PHE A 16 -12.46 -15.80 14.27
C PHE A 16 -12.65 -14.39 13.73
N ASN A 17 -12.75 -13.43 14.63
CA ASN A 17 -12.77 -12.02 14.27
C ASN A 17 -11.36 -11.66 13.79
N MET A 18 -11.11 -11.77 12.48
CA MET A 18 -9.81 -11.44 11.89
C MET A 18 -9.57 -9.95 12.07
N ASN A 19 -8.65 -9.61 12.95
CA ASN A 19 -8.32 -8.22 13.28
C ASN A 19 -7.33 -7.66 12.23
N TYR A 20 -7.85 -7.27 11.05
CA TYR A 20 -7.05 -6.61 10.03
C TYR A 20 -6.59 -5.23 10.50
N LYS A 21 -5.32 -4.92 10.22
CA LYS A 21 -4.77 -3.56 10.37
C LYS A 21 -4.76 -2.84 9.02
N THR A 22 -4.64 -1.51 9.06
CA THR A 22 -4.58 -0.66 7.87
C THR A 22 -3.21 0.01 7.76
N ALA A 23 -2.68 0.10 6.54
CA ALA A 23 -1.50 0.90 6.19
C ALA A 23 -1.81 1.77 4.97
N THR A 24 -1.20 2.97 4.87
CA THR A 24 -1.42 3.87 3.73
C THR A 24 -0.09 4.44 3.24
N PHE A 25 0.21 4.22 1.95
CA PHE A 25 1.49 4.56 1.33
C PHE A 25 1.30 5.26 -0.02
N GLY A 26 2.13 6.28 -0.30
CA GLY A 26 2.29 6.85 -1.62
C GLY A 26 3.74 6.69 -2.07
N SER A 27 3.96 6.07 -3.23
CA SER A 27 5.29 5.75 -3.77
C SER A 27 5.39 5.99 -5.29
N GLY A 28 4.79 7.09 -5.74
CA GLY A 28 4.60 7.40 -7.16
C GLY A 28 3.20 7.00 -7.63
N CYS A 29 3.08 6.60 -8.90
CA CYS A 29 1.82 6.14 -9.48
C CYS A 29 1.22 4.98 -8.68
N PHE A 30 -0.02 5.15 -8.22
CA PHE A 30 -0.72 4.15 -7.40
C PHE A 30 -0.99 2.83 -8.15
N TRP A 31 -1.14 2.80 -9.47
CA TRP A 31 -1.25 1.56 -10.25
C TRP A 31 -0.04 0.64 -10.07
N CYS A 32 1.18 1.23 -10.02
CA CYS A 32 2.41 0.47 -9.76
C CYS A 32 2.42 -0.11 -8.35
N THR A 33 2.00 0.70 -7.38
CA THR A 33 2.06 0.35 -5.96
C THR A 33 0.99 -0.69 -5.63
N GLU A 34 -0.23 -0.52 -6.14
CA GLU A 34 -1.35 -1.46 -6.03
C GLU A 34 -0.93 -2.85 -6.56
N ALA A 35 -0.47 -2.93 -7.81
CA ALA A 35 -0.05 -4.19 -8.44
C ALA A 35 1.01 -4.95 -7.64
N ILE A 36 1.91 -4.25 -6.94
CA ILE A 36 2.92 -4.86 -6.07
C ILE A 36 2.29 -5.42 -4.81
N PHE A 37 1.48 -4.62 -4.10
CA PHE A 37 0.95 -5.04 -2.81
C PHE A 37 -0.17 -6.07 -2.92
N GLU A 38 -0.94 -6.08 -4.00
CA GLU A 38 -2.00 -7.05 -4.22
C GLU A 38 -1.54 -8.51 -4.23
N ILE A 39 -0.31 -8.77 -4.69
CA ILE A 39 0.23 -10.13 -4.77
C ILE A 39 0.97 -10.58 -3.50
N VAL A 40 1.00 -9.76 -2.45
CA VAL A 40 1.70 -10.05 -1.18
C VAL A 40 0.82 -10.89 -0.27
N GLU A 41 1.39 -11.97 0.31
CA GLU A 41 0.73 -12.82 1.29
C GLU A 41 0.36 -12.02 2.55
N GLY A 42 -0.83 -12.26 3.09
CA GLY A 42 -1.35 -11.52 4.24
C GLY A 42 -2.07 -10.21 3.89
N ILE A 43 -2.02 -9.76 2.63
CA ILE A 43 -2.81 -8.61 2.17
C ILE A 43 -4.23 -9.06 1.82
N LYS A 44 -5.22 -8.45 2.48
CA LYS A 44 -6.64 -8.71 2.26
C LYS A 44 -7.21 -7.88 1.11
N SER A 45 -6.92 -6.58 1.09
CA SER A 45 -7.32 -5.66 0.02
C SER A 45 -6.32 -4.52 -0.13
N VAL A 46 -6.23 -4.00 -1.33
CA VAL A 46 -5.52 -2.77 -1.69
C VAL A 46 -6.52 -1.89 -2.42
N GLU A 47 -6.59 -0.63 -2.06
CA GLU A 47 -7.46 0.36 -2.69
C GLU A 47 -6.61 1.56 -3.10
N SER A 48 -6.67 1.94 -4.38
CA SER A 48 -6.04 3.15 -4.91
C SER A 48 -6.86 4.39 -4.57
N GLY A 49 -6.20 5.48 -4.17
CA GLY A 49 -6.88 6.70 -3.75
C GLY A 49 -5.98 7.91 -3.56
N TYR A 50 -6.53 8.93 -2.93
CA TYR A 50 -5.89 10.21 -2.69
C TYR A 50 -5.88 10.53 -1.21
N SER A 51 -4.74 11.02 -0.69
CA SER A 51 -4.61 11.40 0.72
C SER A 51 -3.45 12.36 0.96
N GLY A 52 -3.35 12.92 2.17
CA GLY A 52 -2.26 13.79 2.60
C GLY A 52 -2.29 15.23 2.07
N GLY A 53 -3.35 15.62 1.37
CA GLY A 53 -3.67 16.99 0.97
C GLY A 53 -4.77 17.59 1.82
N ASN A 54 -5.22 18.78 1.47
CA ASN A 54 -6.20 19.58 2.23
C ASN A 54 -7.50 19.88 1.44
N TYR A 55 -7.69 19.25 0.28
CA TYR A 55 -8.85 19.47 -0.58
C TYR A 55 -9.93 18.40 -0.31
N SER A 56 -11.17 18.85 -0.10
CA SER A 56 -12.31 17.96 0.04
C SER A 56 -12.83 17.51 -1.34
N ASN A 57 -13.16 16.23 -1.47
CA ASN A 57 -13.68 15.64 -2.71
C ASN A 57 -12.73 15.78 -3.94
N PRO A 58 -11.46 15.31 -3.83
CA PRO A 58 -10.54 15.32 -4.94
C PRO A 58 -11.05 14.41 -6.07
N THR A 59 -10.78 14.84 -7.31
CA THR A 59 -10.91 14.00 -8.51
C THR A 59 -9.53 13.81 -9.11
N TYR A 60 -9.33 12.79 -9.94
CA TYR A 60 -8.07 12.57 -10.64
C TYR A 60 -7.56 13.84 -11.35
N LYS A 61 -8.44 14.52 -12.08
CA LYS A 61 -8.12 15.78 -12.78
C LYS A 61 -7.60 16.86 -11.83
N LEU A 62 -8.21 17.03 -10.65
CA LEU A 62 -7.77 18.01 -9.66
C LEU A 62 -6.47 17.61 -9.00
N VAL A 63 -6.26 16.33 -8.71
CA VAL A 63 -5.03 15.82 -8.11
C VAL A 63 -3.85 15.98 -9.07
N THR A 64 -4.01 15.61 -10.32
CA THR A 64 -2.97 15.74 -11.35
C THR A 64 -2.62 17.18 -11.70
N SER A 65 -3.52 18.14 -11.48
CA SER A 65 -3.22 19.57 -11.60
C SER A 65 -2.36 20.14 -10.46
N GLY A 66 -2.17 19.37 -9.37
CA GLY A 66 -1.36 19.75 -8.21
C GLY A 66 -2.08 20.65 -7.19
N ILE A 67 -3.26 21.18 -7.50
CA ILE A 67 -3.96 22.15 -6.62
C ILE A 67 -4.48 21.55 -5.32
N THR A 68 -4.70 20.24 -5.27
CA THR A 68 -5.25 19.56 -4.09
C THR A 68 -4.20 19.25 -3.04
N ASN A 69 -2.94 19.24 -3.41
CA ASN A 69 -1.81 18.76 -2.62
C ASN A 69 -1.99 17.31 -2.08
N HIS A 70 -2.96 16.54 -2.62
CA HIS A 70 -3.04 15.12 -2.34
C HIS A 70 -1.94 14.34 -3.06
N ALA A 71 -1.47 13.26 -2.43
CA ALA A 71 -0.68 12.25 -3.10
C ALA A 71 -1.60 11.15 -3.64
N GLU A 72 -1.18 10.51 -4.73
CA GLU A 72 -1.65 9.19 -5.09
C GLU A 72 -1.13 8.20 -4.03
N VAL A 73 -2.04 7.48 -3.41
CA VAL A 73 -1.72 6.53 -2.35
C VAL A 73 -2.51 5.24 -2.54
N ILE A 74 -2.01 4.17 -1.93
CA ILE A 74 -2.78 2.96 -1.71
C ILE A 74 -3.14 2.85 -0.23
N GLN A 75 -4.35 2.36 0.06
CA GLN A 75 -4.74 1.92 1.38
C GLN A 75 -4.83 0.40 1.41
N ILE A 76 -4.09 -0.21 2.34
CA ILE A 76 -3.91 -1.65 2.47
C ILE A 76 -4.63 -2.14 3.73
N LYS A 77 -5.46 -3.20 3.61
CA LYS A 77 -5.89 -4.01 4.75
C LYS A 77 -5.05 -5.27 4.80
N TYR A 78 -4.41 -5.55 5.93
CA TYR A 78 -3.51 -6.69 6.08
C TYR A 78 -3.73 -7.44 7.39
N ASP A 79 -3.42 -8.74 7.38
CA ASP A 79 -3.43 -9.59 8.57
C ASP A 79 -2.06 -9.47 9.28
N PRO A 80 -1.99 -8.85 10.47
CA PRO A 80 -0.73 -8.66 11.18
C PRO A 80 -0.10 -9.97 11.71
N ASN A 81 -0.83 -11.09 11.68
CA ASN A 81 -0.30 -12.41 12.03
C ASN A 81 0.44 -13.06 10.86
N ILE A 82 0.22 -12.60 9.62
CA ILE A 82 0.84 -13.12 8.40
C ILE A 82 1.94 -12.20 7.91
N ILE A 83 1.68 -10.88 7.87
CA ILE A 83 2.65 -9.87 7.47
C ILE A 83 2.67 -8.70 8.45
N THR A 84 3.85 -8.34 8.91
CA THR A 84 4.04 -7.23 9.85
C THR A 84 4.11 -5.87 9.13
N TYR A 85 3.84 -4.79 9.87
CA TYR A 85 4.00 -3.44 9.32
C TYR A 85 5.45 -3.13 8.90
N ILE A 86 6.44 -3.70 9.58
CA ILE A 86 7.86 -3.58 9.20
C ILE A 86 8.11 -4.21 7.83
N GLU A 87 7.52 -5.35 7.54
CA GLU A 87 7.65 -6.00 6.23
C GLU A 87 6.94 -5.21 5.12
N LEU A 88 5.80 -4.56 5.43
CA LEU A 88 5.16 -3.63 4.50
C LEU A 88 6.05 -2.41 4.23
N LEU A 89 6.70 -1.85 5.26
CA LEU A 89 7.70 -0.78 5.11
C LEU A 89 8.89 -1.24 4.26
N GLU A 90 9.38 -2.46 4.45
CA GLU A 90 10.48 -3.00 3.63
C GLU A 90 10.10 -3.05 2.15
N ILE A 91 8.91 -3.55 1.83
CA ILE A 91 8.38 -3.55 0.46
C ILE A 91 8.29 -2.13 -0.07
N PHE A 92 7.68 -1.22 0.68
CA PHE A 92 7.54 0.19 0.31
C PHE A 92 8.89 0.82 -0.06
N TRP A 93 9.89 0.72 0.82
CA TRP A 93 11.20 1.34 0.61
C TRP A 93 11.99 0.73 -0.56
N LYS A 94 11.83 -0.57 -0.85
CA LYS A 94 12.57 -1.27 -1.91
C LYS A 94 11.93 -1.18 -3.30
N THR A 95 10.71 -0.68 -3.40
CA THR A 95 9.95 -0.71 -4.67
C THR A 95 9.83 0.64 -5.36
N HIS A 96 10.38 1.71 -4.75
CA HIS A 96 10.41 3.05 -5.35
C HIS A 96 11.73 3.78 -5.01
N ASP A 97 11.96 4.93 -5.62
CA ASP A 97 13.06 5.83 -5.26
C ASP A 97 12.54 6.86 -4.22
N PRO A 98 12.93 6.74 -2.95
CA PRO A 98 12.47 7.64 -1.89
C PRO A 98 13.31 8.92 -1.79
N THR A 99 14.21 9.20 -2.74
CA THR A 99 15.14 10.34 -2.71
C THR A 99 14.73 11.50 -3.63
N THR A 100 13.67 11.33 -4.42
CA THR A 100 13.21 12.32 -5.39
C THR A 100 11.99 13.09 -4.88
N ILE A 101 12.08 14.42 -4.85
CA ILE A 101 10.98 15.29 -4.40
C ILE A 101 9.92 15.37 -5.51
N ASN A 102 8.65 15.11 -5.17
CA ASN A 102 7.51 15.23 -6.07
C ASN A 102 7.73 14.54 -7.42
N ARG A 103 8.38 13.39 -7.39
CA ARG A 103 8.73 12.65 -8.59
C ARG A 103 8.95 11.18 -8.31
N GLN A 104 8.56 10.31 -9.25
CA GLN A 104 8.94 8.92 -9.26
C GLN A 104 9.23 8.47 -10.70
N GLY A 105 10.52 8.26 -11.01
CA GLY A 105 10.94 7.98 -12.39
C GLY A 105 10.57 9.11 -13.35
N ASN A 106 9.73 8.83 -14.33
CA ASN A 106 9.24 9.80 -15.33
C ASN A 106 8.00 10.56 -14.85
N ASP A 107 7.32 10.08 -13.83
CA ASP A 107 6.13 10.72 -13.28
C ASP A 107 6.53 11.92 -12.42
N VAL A 108 6.10 13.13 -12.78
CA VAL A 108 6.46 14.40 -12.14
C VAL A 108 5.20 15.10 -11.65
N GLY A 109 5.18 15.48 -10.37
CA GLY A 109 4.07 16.18 -9.71
C GLY A 109 3.98 15.84 -8.24
N THR A 110 3.34 16.72 -7.45
CA THR A 110 3.17 16.54 -6.00
C THR A 110 2.41 15.25 -5.64
N GLN A 111 1.54 14.78 -6.55
CA GLN A 111 0.79 13.55 -6.40
C GLN A 111 1.69 12.29 -6.38
N TYR A 112 2.87 12.35 -6.98
CA TYR A 112 3.80 11.21 -7.05
C TYR A 112 4.88 11.21 -5.96
N ARG A 113 4.71 12.07 -4.92
CA ARG A 113 5.69 12.13 -3.83
C ARG A 113 5.68 10.88 -2.97
N SER A 114 6.83 10.57 -2.40
CA SER A 114 6.98 9.50 -1.42
C SER A 114 6.38 9.93 -0.08
N ILE A 115 5.39 9.17 0.43
CA ILE A 115 4.70 9.49 1.68
C ILE A 115 4.21 8.23 2.40
N ILE A 116 4.36 8.21 3.73
CA ILE A 116 3.78 7.25 4.66
C ILE A 116 2.75 7.99 5.51
N LEU A 117 1.50 7.51 5.52
CA LEU A 117 0.44 8.05 6.36
C LEU A 117 0.14 7.05 7.49
N TYR A 118 0.66 7.34 8.68
CA TYR A 118 0.54 6.45 9.83
C TYR A 118 -0.83 6.56 10.52
N HIS A 119 -1.39 5.41 10.95
CA HIS A 119 -2.70 5.30 11.59
C HIS A 119 -2.61 5.30 13.11
N ASP A 120 -1.45 4.94 13.68
CA ASP A 120 -1.19 4.89 15.12
C ASP A 120 0.28 5.23 15.45
N ASP A 121 0.60 5.32 16.73
CA ASP A 121 1.95 5.66 17.20
C ASP A 121 2.96 4.53 16.96
N GLU A 122 2.55 3.26 16.91
CA GLU A 122 3.40 2.14 16.55
C GLU A 122 3.90 2.32 15.11
N GLN A 123 2.99 2.54 14.15
CA GLN A 123 3.33 2.78 12.75
C GLN A 123 4.22 4.01 12.59
N LYS A 124 3.92 5.10 13.31
CA LYS A 124 4.72 6.32 13.31
C LYS A 124 6.17 6.03 13.72
N ASN A 125 6.35 5.37 14.86
CA ASN A 125 7.68 5.08 15.40
C ASN A 125 8.47 4.17 14.47
N LEU A 126 7.86 3.08 13.97
CA LEU A 126 8.48 2.14 13.05
C LEU A 126 8.90 2.81 11.73
N ALA A 127 8.04 3.68 11.16
CA ALA A 127 8.34 4.40 9.93
C ALA A 127 9.54 5.36 10.10
N HIS A 128 9.59 6.13 11.20
CA HIS A 128 10.70 7.03 11.50
C HIS A 128 11.99 6.27 11.76
N GLU A 129 11.94 5.19 12.54
CA GLU A 129 13.11 4.35 12.84
C GLU A 129 13.67 3.72 11.56
N TYR A 130 12.80 3.17 10.71
CA TYR A 130 13.21 2.57 9.44
C TYR A 130 13.86 3.60 8.50
N LYS A 131 13.24 4.79 8.35
CA LYS A 131 13.80 5.90 7.58
C LYS A 131 15.19 6.31 8.10
N LEU A 132 15.36 6.42 9.43
CA LEU A 132 16.63 6.77 10.04
C LEU A 132 17.71 5.71 9.79
N LYS A 133 17.37 4.43 9.93
CA LYS A 133 18.28 3.30 9.63
C LYS A 133 18.71 3.31 8.16
N LEU A 134 17.78 3.51 7.23
CA LEU A 134 18.10 3.59 5.81
C LEU A 134 19.02 4.78 5.46
N ASN A 135 18.75 5.97 6.01
CA ASN A 135 19.63 7.12 5.79
C ASN A 135 21.06 6.89 6.31
N LYS A 136 21.21 6.13 7.42
CA LYS A 136 22.51 5.80 7.99
C LYS A 136 23.22 4.67 7.28
N SER A 137 22.50 3.79 6.58
CA SER A 137 23.06 2.58 5.96
C SER A 137 23.87 2.84 4.70
N GLY A 138 23.72 4.01 4.08
CA GLY A 138 24.33 4.32 2.77
C GLY A 138 23.67 3.57 1.60
N ALA A 139 22.49 2.96 1.81
CA ALA A 139 21.76 2.26 0.75
C ALA A 139 21.29 3.20 -0.38
N TYR A 140 21.18 4.48 -0.10
CA TYR A 140 20.85 5.53 -1.06
C TYR A 140 21.93 6.61 -1.05
N GLU A 141 22.31 7.09 -2.22
CA GLU A 141 23.31 8.17 -2.37
C GLU A 141 22.82 9.54 -1.86
N LYS A 142 21.52 9.73 -1.86
CA LYS A 142 20.86 10.98 -1.44
C LYS A 142 19.97 10.74 -0.22
N PRO A 143 19.75 11.78 0.60
CA PRO A 143 18.82 11.69 1.73
C PRO A 143 17.41 11.28 1.30
N LEU A 144 16.73 10.52 2.14
CA LEU A 144 15.35 10.13 1.93
C LEU A 144 14.41 11.32 2.17
N VAL A 145 13.61 11.65 1.17
CA VAL A 145 12.65 12.77 1.21
C VAL A 145 11.23 12.33 1.59
N THR A 146 11.00 11.03 1.82
CA THR A 146 9.69 10.49 2.19
C THR A 146 9.08 11.26 3.34
N GLU A 147 7.87 11.77 3.15
CA GLU A 147 7.07 12.37 4.22
C GLU A 147 6.51 11.26 5.14
N ILE A 148 6.50 11.51 6.45
CA ILE A 148 5.82 10.65 7.43
C ILE A 148 4.84 11.52 8.18
N LYS A 149 3.55 11.37 7.89
CA LYS A 149 2.47 12.21 8.41
C LYS A 149 1.36 11.37 9.03
N LYS A 150 0.58 11.98 9.91
CA LYS A 150 -0.62 11.34 10.45
C LYS A 150 -1.65 11.16 9.33
N PHE A 151 -2.26 9.98 9.29
CA PHE A 151 -3.41 9.74 8.44
C PHE A 151 -4.60 10.58 8.92
N GLU A 152 -5.27 11.27 8.01
CA GLU A 152 -6.47 12.06 8.31
C GLU A 152 -7.68 11.51 7.55
N LYS A 153 -7.58 11.45 6.22
CA LYS A 153 -8.68 11.00 5.37
C LYS A 153 -8.16 10.35 4.09
N PHE A 154 -8.83 9.30 3.67
CA PHE A 154 -8.64 8.65 2.38
C PHE A 154 -9.84 8.97 1.48
N PHE A 155 -9.55 9.31 0.24
CA PHE A 155 -10.56 9.46 -0.80
C PHE A 155 -10.30 8.39 -1.85
N LEU A 156 -11.24 7.47 -1.98
CA LEU A 156 -11.16 6.40 -2.98
C LEU A 156 -11.04 7.03 -4.37
N ALA A 157 -10.09 6.55 -5.17
CA ALA A 157 -9.99 6.94 -6.56
C ALA A 157 -11.13 6.32 -7.37
N GLU A 158 -11.38 6.89 -8.53
CA GLU A 158 -12.45 6.47 -9.43
C GLU A 158 -12.30 4.98 -9.81
N ASP A 159 -13.41 4.30 -10.09
CA ASP A 159 -13.45 2.85 -10.31
C ASP A 159 -12.48 2.37 -11.40
N TYR A 160 -12.25 3.16 -12.44
CA TYR A 160 -11.31 2.83 -13.51
C TYR A 160 -9.84 2.85 -13.09
N HIS A 161 -9.52 3.29 -11.87
CA HIS A 161 -8.19 3.24 -11.30
C HIS A 161 -7.95 2.01 -10.42
N GLN A 162 -9.01 1.32 -9.99
CA GLN A 162 -8.90 0.16 -9.12
C GLN A 162 -8.50 -1.06 -9.95
N ASP A 163 -7.58 -1.89 -9.41
CA ASP A 163 -7.09 -3.12 -10.07
C ASP A 163 -6.61 -2.88 -11.52
N TYR A 164 -6.03 -1.66 -11.73
CA TYR A 164 -5.75 -1.17 -13.08
C TYR A 164 -4.82 -2.09 -13.87
N TYR A 165 -3.76 -2.60 -13.25
CA TYR A 165 -2.79 -3.46 -13.93
C TYR A 165 -3.40 -4.76 -14.43
N ASN A 166 -4.23 -5.41 -13.62
CA ASN A 166 -4.85 -6.69 -13.99
C ASN A 166 -5.90 -6.51 -15.09
N LEU A 167 -6.64 -5.41 -15.07
CA LEU A 167 -7.67 -5.09 -16.05
C LEU A 167 -7.10 -4.54 -17.37
N ASN A 168 -5.89 -3.94 -17.35
CA ASN A 168 -5.32 -3.19 -18.47
C ASN A 168 -3.88 -3.63 -18.80
N SER A 169 -3.52 -4.90 -18.57
CA SER A 169 -2.13 -5.40 -18.68
C SER A 169 -1.46 -5.17 -20.05
N ASN A 170 -2.24 -4.98 -21.11
CA ASN A 170 -1.76 -4.73 -22.49
C ASN A 170 -1.49 -3.25 -22.77
N GLU A 171 -1.91 -2.33 -21.92
CA GLU A 171 -1.64 -0.91 -22.09
C GLU A 171 -0.13 -0.62 -22.03
N PRO A 172 0.36 0.36 -22.83
CA PRO A 172 1.80 0.66 -22.89
C PRO A 172 2.42 0.95 -21.52
N TYR A 173 1.74 1.71 -20.66
CA TYR A 173 2.25 2.00 -19.31
C TYR A 173 2.36 0.72 -18.45
N CYS A 174 1.39 -0.17 -18.53
CA CYS A 174 1.43 -1.46 -17.84
C CYS A 174 2.59 -2.33 -18.33
N SER A 175 2.78 -2.41 -19.65
CA SER A 175 3.81 -3.24 -20.27
C SER A 175 5.23 -2.73 -20.04
N PHE A 176 5.45 -1.40 -20.12
CA PHE A 176 6.78 -0.81 -20.09
C PHE A 176 7.19 -0.29 -18.70
N VAL A 177 6.26 0.02 -17.82
CA VAL A 177 6.54 0.58 -16.49
C VAL A 177 6.19 -0.39 -15.36
N ILE A 178 4.92 -0.86 -15.30
CA ILE A 178 4.46 -1.67 -14.18
C ILE A 178 5.05 -3.08 -14.23
N LYS A 179 4.93 -3.77 -15.36
CA LYS A 179 5.38 -5.16 -15.52
C LYS A 179 6.86 -5.36 -15.14
N PRO A 180 7.84 -4.57 -15.61
CA PRO A 180 9.24 -4.74 -15.20
C PRO A 180 9.46 -4.57 -13.70
N LYS A 181 8.75 -3.62 -13.04
CA LYS A 181 8.80 -3.45 -11.59
C LYS A 181 8.24 -4.66 -10.86
N LEU A 182 7.09 -5.17 -11.32
CA LEU A 182 6.44 -6.34 -10.75
C LEU A 182 7.29 -7.60 -10.92
N ASP A 183 7.90 -7.80 -12.08
CA ASP A 183 8.80 -8.94 -12.35
C ASP A 183 10.05 -8.89 -11.45
N LYS A 184 10.62 -7.68 -11.24
CA LYS A 184 11.73 -7.48 -10.29
C LYS A 184 11.28 -7.77 -8.86
N PHE A 185 10.10 -7.25 -8.46
CA PHE A 185 9.53 -7.49 -7.14
C PHE A 185 9.34 -8.98 -6.87
N LYS A 186 8.73 -9.74 -7.79
CA LYS A 186 8.53 -11.19 -7.67
C LYS A 186 9.83 -11.96 -7.47
N LYS A 187 10.93 -11.53 -8.11
CA LYS A 187 12.26 -12.16 -7.93
C LYS A 187 12.83 -11.89 -6.54
N VAL A 188 12.73 -10.64 -6.06
CA VAL A 188 13.32 -10.23 -4.77
C VAL A 188 12.51 -10.72 -3.58
N PHE A 189 11.18 -10.69 -3.69
CA PHE A 189 10.24 -11.00 -2.60
C PHE A 189 9.46 -12.30 -2.82
N ASN A 190 10.05 -13.28 -3.50
CA ASN A 190 9.38 -14.54 -3.85
C ASN A 190 8.72 -15.24 -2.65
N SER A 191 9.37 -15.22 -1.48
CA SER A 191 8.86 -15.83 -0.24
C SER A 191 7.68 -15.08 0.39
N LYS A 192 7.37 -13.88 -0.08
CA LYS A 192 6.28 -13.02 0.41
C LYS A 192 5.05 -13.06 -0.50
N LEU A 193 5.09 -13.79 -1.60
CA LEU A 193 3.99 -13.82 -2.56
C LEU A 193 2.87 -14.76 -2.11
N LYS A 194 1.63 -14.39 -2.42
CA LYS A 194 0.47 -15.29 -2.32
C LYS A 194 0.78 -16.59 -3.06
N LYS A 195 0.51 -17.71 -2.40
CA LYS A 195 0.59 -19.02 -3.03
C LYS A 195 -0.64 -19.18 -3.97
N LEU A 196 -0.37 -19.45 -5.22
CA LEU A 196 -1.40 -19.81 -6.22
C LEU A 196 -2.00 -21.16 -5.89
#